data_127a59b4b99f5b8f8d977282432214ab
#
_entry.id   127a59b4b99f5b8f8d977282432214ab
#
_cell.length_a   1.000
_cell.length_b   1.000
_cell.length_c   1.000
_cell.angle_alpha   90.00
_cell.angle_beta   90.00
_cell.angle_gamma   90.00
#
_symmetry.space_group_name_H-M   'P 1'
#
loop_
_entity.id
_entity.type
_entity.pdbx_description
1 polymer ?
#
loop_
_entity_poly.entity_id
_entity_poly.type
_entity_poly.pdbx_seq_one_letter_code
_entity_poly.pdbx_strand_id
1 'polypeptide(L)'
;MNLPQAHLVDDDEAIRDALAWLLKSRGLPCQTYDCAETFLAAWTPQLAGCLILDMRMPGMSGLDCFDALCERNSTLPVIFLTGHGDVPLAVATLKKGAFDFFEKPFNDNDLANRVQEAMALDAGQRAVNATVDSVNTRLSTLTTRERQVMELVLLGRFNKVIADELNISMRTVEVHRANLFDKMKVKTAVELANLLKPNR
;
A
#
# COMPACT_ATOMS: atom_id res chain seq x y z
N MET A 1 -9.02 -9.10 -8.36
CA MET A 1 -7.78 -8.69 -7.64
C MET A 1 -6.65 -8.73 -8.65
N ASN A 2 -5.98 -7.61 -8.91
CA ASN A 2 -4.78 -7.63 -9.75
C ASN A 2 -3.67 -8.34 -8.98
N LEU A 3 -3.08 -9.37 -9.60
CA LEU A 3 -1.91 -10.03 -9.03
C LEU A 3 -0.73 -9.04 -9.01
N PRO A 4 0.08 -9.03 -7.94
CA PRO A 4 1.27 -8.19 -7.90
C PRO A 4 2.20 -8.50 -9.08
N GLN A 5 2.64 -7.47 -9.78
CA GLN A 5 3.53 -7.63 -10.93
C GLN A 5 4.47 -6.43 -11.06
N ALA A 6 5.57 -6.59 -11.77
CA ALA A 6 6.40 -5.49 -12.19
C ALA A 6 5.73 -4.76 -13.36
N HIS A 7 5.76 -3.44 -13.36
CA HIS A 7 5.32 -2.57 -14.44
C HIS A 7 6.57 -1.93 -15.02
N LEU A 8 6.90 -2.23 -16.26
CA LEU A 8 8.10 -1.72 -16.93
C LEU A 8 7.70 -0.68 -17.97
N VAL A 9 8.22 0.53 -17.83
CA VAL A 9 8.00 1.63 -18.76
C VAL A 9 9.35 2.06 -19.30
N ASP A 10 9.56 1.86 -20.58
CA ASP A 10 10.78 2.22 -21.33
C ASP A 10 10.38 2.36 -22.81
N ASP A 11 10.89 3.34 -23.53
CA ASP A 11 10.54 3.55 -24.94
C ASP A 11 11.29 2.59 -25.89
N ASP A 12 12.41 2.00 -25.42
CA ASP A 12 13.19 1.03 -26.19
C ASP A 12 12.56 -0.39 -26.09
N GLU A 13 12.05 -0.90 -27.21
CA GLU A 13 11.44 -2.23 -27.28
C GLU A 13 12.41 -3.35 -26.89
N ALA A 14 13.70 -3.24 -27.30
CA ALA A 14 14.69 -4.26 -26.99
C ALA A 14 14.97 -4.34 -25.48
N ILE A 15 14.98 -3.21 -24.80
CA ILE A 15 15.12 -3.15 -23.33
C ILE A 15 13.87 -3.74 -22.67
N ARG A 16 12.67 -3.38 -23.13
CA ARG A 16 11.43 -3.95 -22.59
C ARG A 16 11.39 -5.46 -22.71
N ASP A 17 11.74 -6.01 -23.87
CA ASP A 17 11.73 -7.46 -24.12
C ASP A 17 12.78 -8.19 -23.27
N ALA A 18 14.00 -7.66 -23.18
CA ALA A 18 15.08 -8.24 -22.38
C ALA A 18 14.71 -8.28 -20.89
N LEU A 19 14.22 -7.17 -20.36
CA LEU A 19 13.85 -7.07 -18.94
C LEU A 19 12.59 -7.89 -18.61
N ALA A 20 11.59 -7.91 -19.48
CA ALA A 20 10.42 -8.75 -19.30
C ALA A 20 10.79 -10.24 -19.26
N TRP A 21 11.69 -10.67 -20.17
CA TRP A 21 12.21 -12.03 -20.17
C TRP A 21 13.00 -12.36 -18.88
N LEU A 22 13.89 -11.45 -18.46
CA LEU A 22 14.66 -11.58 -17.23
C LEU A 22 13.73 -11.76 -16.01
N LEU A 23 12.77 -10.87 -15.83
CA LEU A 23 11.85 -10.91 -14.70
C LEU A 23 10.99 -12.18 -14.72
N LYS A 24 10.47 -12.56 -15.89
CA LYS A 24 9.72 -13.80 -16.08
C LYS A 24 10.54 -15.03 -15.73
N SER A 25 11.84 -15.08 -16.12
CA SER A 25 12.74 -16.18 -15.77
C SER A 25 12.96 -16.34 -14.26
N ARG A 26 12.76 -15.26 -13.51
CA ARG A 26 12.80 -15.22 -12.03
C ARG A 26 11.45 -15.45 -11.36
N GLY A 27 10.39 -15.77 -12.13
CA GLY A 27 9.05 -15.94 -11.60
C GLY A 27 8.36 -14.63 -11.21
N LEU A 28 8.84 -13.48 -11.67
CA LEU A 28 8.26 -12.16 -11.45
C LEU A 28 7.40 -11.79 -12.67
N PRO A 29 6.07 -11.77 -12.56
CA PRO A 29 5.20 -11.30 -13.64
C PRO A 29 5.53 -9.87 -14.01
N CYS A 30 5.55 -9.55 -15.31
CA CYS A 30 5.87 -8.23 -15.81
C CYS A 30 4.87 -7.79 -16.86
N GLN A 31 4.37 -6.56 -16.74
CA GLN A 31 3.59 -5.84 -17.73
C GLN A 31 4.44 -4.71 -18.28
N THR A 32 4.53 -4.60 -19.61
CA THR A 32 5.35 -3.58 -20.29
C THR A 32 4.48 -2.47 -20.87
N TYR A 33 5.05 -1.27 -20.95
CA TYR A 33 4.46 -0.06 -21.52
C TYR A 33 5.54 0.67 -22.33
N ASP A 34 5.17 1.21 -23.44
CA ASP A 34 6.05 1.92 -24.38
C ASP A 34 6.26 3.40 -24.05
N CYS A 35 5.40 3.97 -23.17
CA CYS A 35 5.50 5.34 -22.72
C CYS A 35 4.80 5.53 -21.36
N ALA A 36 5.12 6.64 -20.71
CA ALA A 36 4.58 6.99 -19.39
C ALA A 36 3.06 7.23 -19.45
N GLU A 37 2.56 7.79 -20.53
CA GLU A 37 1.14 8.10 -20.70
C GLU A 37 0.28 6.84 -20.74
N THR A 38 0.73 5.78 -21.43
CA THR A 38 0.03 4.48 -21.47
C THR A 38 0.00 3.81 -20.11
N PHE A 39 1.10 3.91 -19.36
CA PHE A 39 1.13 3.43 -17.96
C PHE A 39 0.18 4.22 -17.06
N LEU A 40 0.22 5.56 -17.11
CA LEU A 40 -0.64 6.41 -16.26
C LEU A 40 -2.13 6.26 -16.61
N ALA A 41 -2.47 5.93 -17.85
CA ALA A 41 -3.84 5.59 -18.25
C ALA A 41 -4.32 4.25 -17.68
N ALA A 42 -3.41 3.29 -17.51
CA ALA A 42 -3.69 1.98 -16.92
C ALA A 42 -3.59 1.99 -15.38
N TRP A 43 -2.98 3.01 -14.81
CA TRP A 43 -2.74 3.09 -13.36
C TRP A 43 -4.05 3.26 -12.58
N THR A 44 -4.14 2.54 -11.48
CA THR A 44 -5.21 2.69 -10.47
C THR A 44 -4.60 2.59 -9.07
N PRO A 45 -5.27 3.13 -8.01
CA PRO A 45 -4.80 2.96 -6.62
C PRO A 45 -4.65 1.50 -6.18
N GLN A 46 -5.33 0.58 -6.87
CA GLN A 46 -5.28 -0.86 -6.59
C GLN A 46 -4.15 -1.58 -7.34
N LEU A 47 -3.42 -0.88 -8.22
CA LEU A 47 -2.29 -1.46 -8.94
C LEU A 47 -1.21 -1.90 -7.96
N ALA A 48 -0.83 -3.19 -8.00
CA ALA A 48 0.06 -3.81 -7.02
C ALA A 48 1.37 -4.26 -7.68
N GLY A 49 2.47 -4.19 -6.93
CA GLY A 49 3.80 -4.62 -7.35
C GLY A 49 4.84 -3.53 -7.28
N CYS A 50 5.56 -3.26 -8.38
CA CYS A 50 6.50 -2.13 -8.47
C CYS A 50 6.53 -1.57 -9.89
N LEU A 51 6.98 -0.33 -10.02
CA LEU A 51 7.22 0.34 -11.30
C LEU A 51 8.74 0.39 -11.56
N ILE A 52 9.15 -0.08 -12.74
CA ILE A 52 10.48 0.11 -13.31
C ILE A 52 10.30 1.16 -14.40
N LEU A 53 10.98 2.28 -14.30
CA LEU A 53 10.67 3.47 -15.09
C LEU A 53 11.96 4.05 -15.69
N ASP A 54 12.02 4.06 -17.02
CA ASP A 54 13.10 4.79 -17.67
C ASP A 54 12.97 6.29 -17.41
N MET A 55 14.08 6.93 -17.14
CA MET A 55 14.11 8.34 -16.79
C MET A 55 13.91 9.24 -18.00
N ARG A 56 14.41 8.80 -19.18
CA ARG A 56 14.39 9.59 -20.42
C ARG A 56 13.59 8.90 -21.50
N MET A 57 12.39 9.38 -21.73
CA MET A 57 11.50 8.90 -22.78
C MET A 57 10.96 10.08 -23.60
N PRO A 58 10.64 9.87 -24.90
CA PRO A 58 9.89 10.84 -25.69
C PRO A 58 8.52 11.16 -25.06
N GLY A 59 8.06 12.38 -25.19
CA GLY A 59 6.81 12.82 -24.57
C GLY A 59 6.97 13.09 -23.07
N MET A 60 6.25 12.36 -22.25
CA MET A 60 6.36 12.47 -20.80
C MET A 60 7.61 11.75 -20.28
N SER A 61 8.49 12.47 -19.59
CA SER A 61 9.66 11.87 -18.95
C SER A 61 9.28 10.97 -17.77
N GLY A 62 10.19 10.06 -17.38
CA GLY A 62 9.98 9.26 -16.16
C GLY A 62 9.82 10.10 -14.91
N LEU A 63 10.46 11.26 -14.83
CA LEU A 63 10.30 12.18 -13.72
C LEU A 63 8.90 12.79 -13.66
N ASP A 64 8.38 13.25 -14.79
CA ASP A 64 7.02 13.80 -14.85
C ASP A 64 5.99 12.72 -14.48
N CYS A 65 6.22 11.48 -14.94
CA CYS A 65 5.41 10.32 -14.56
C CYS A 65 5.44 10.07 -13.05
N PHE A 66 6.62 10.10 -12.45
CA PHE A 66 6.77 9.92 -11.00
C PHE A 66 6.11 11.06 -10.21
N ASP A 67 6.27 12.31 -10.65
CA ASP A 67 5.63 13.45 -10.01
C ASP A 67 4.09 13.32 -10.10
N ALA A 68 3.54 12.88 -11.23
CA ALA A 68 2.10 12.60 -11.38
C ALA A 68 1.61 11.46 -10.47
N LEU A 69 2.44 10.44 -10.20
CA LEU A 69 2.14 9.39 -9.24
C LEU A 69 2.16 9.90 -7.79
N CYS A 70 3.12 10.75 -7.45
CA CYS A 70 3.20 11.40 -6.13
C CYS A 70 1.96 12.28 -5.86
N GLU A 71 1.51 13.08 -6.85
CA GLU A 71 0.28 13.88 -6.75
C GLU A 71 -0.96 13.03 -6.54
N ARG A 72 -1.01 11.83 -7.09
CA ARG A 72 -2.09 10.84 -6.90
C ARG A 72 -1.96 10.04 -5.60
N ASN A 73 -0.98 10.36 -4.74
CA ASN A 73 -0.67 9.63 -3.51
C ASN A 73 -0.41 8.13 -3.76
N SER A 74 0.26 7.79 -4.86
CA SER A 74 0.65 6.42 -5.16
C SER A 74 1.65 5.90 -4.14
N THR A 75 1.43 4.70 -3.63
CA THR A 75 2.37 3.99 -2.75
C THR A 75 3.19 2.95 -3.50
N LEU A 76 3.03 2.87 -4.82
CA LEU A 76 3.74 1.91 -5.67
C LEU A 76 5.24 2.21 -5.64
N PRO A 77 6.11 1.29 -5.21
CA PRO A 77 7.55 1.49 -5.25
C PRO A 77 8.04 1.71 -6.68
N VAL A 78 8.88 2.73 -6.86
CA VAL A 78 9.42 3.10 -8.18
C VAL A 78 10.93 2.89 -8.19
N ILE A 79 11.42 2.12 -9.17
CA ILE A 79 12.83 1.91 -9.49
C ILE A 79 13.10 2.61 -10.81
N PHE A 80 14.00 3.59 -10.80
CA PHE A 80 14.40 4.29 -12.02
C PHE A 80 15.51 3.55 -12.78
N LEU A 81 15.40 3.52 -14.10
CA LEU A 81 16.51 3.20 -14.98
C LEU A 81 17.07 4.52 -15.54
N THR A 82 18.38 4.74 -15.41
CA THR A 82 19.01 6.01 -15.77
C THR A 82 20.13 5.79 -16.77
N GLY A 83 20.34 6.75 -17.68
CA GLY A 83 21.51 6.81 -18.52
C GLY A 83 22.70 7.51 -17.83
N HIS A 84 23.84 7.50 -18.51
CA HIS A 84 25.03 8.22 -18.04
C HIS A 84 24.76 9.72 -17.83
N GLY A 85 25.19 10.24 -16.68
CA GLY A 85 25.05 11.67 -16.33
C GLY A 85 23.75 12.04 -15.59
N ASP A 86 22.83 11.10 -15.35
CA ASP A 86 21.58 11.37 -14.64
C ASP A 86 21.65 11.13 -13.11
N VAL A 87 22.83 10.77 -12.58
CA VAL A 87 23.03 10.45 -11.16
C VAL A 87 22.53 11.56 -10.22
N PRO A 88 22.79 12.87 -10.45
CA PRO A 88 22.26 13.91 -9.59
C PRO A 88 20.72 13.93 -9.54
N LEU A 89 20.09 13.60 -10.67
CA LEU A 89 18.64 13.54 -10.81
C LEU A 89 18.07 12.30 -10.11
N ALA A 90 18.73 11.14 -10.25
CA ALA A 90 18.40 9.94 -9.53
C ALA A 90 18.46 10.13 -8.00
N VAL A 91 19.48 10.82 -7.49
CA VAL A 91 19.57 11.18 -6.06
C VAL A 91 18.41 12.08 -5.63
N ALA A 92 18.00 13.01 -6.48
CA ALA A 92 16.86 13.88 -6.18
C ALA A 92 15.54 13.09 -6.11
N THR A 93 15.36 12.08 -7.00
CA THR A 93 14.15 11.22 -6.97
C THR A 93 14.10 10.33 -5.72
N LEU A 94 15.25 9.81 -5.24
CA LEU A 94 15.30 9.08 -3.97
C LEU A 94 14.84 9.94 -2.80
N LYS A 95 15.25 11.21 -2.76
CA LYS A 95 14.80 12.16 -1.72
C LYS A 95 13.31 12.47 -1.82
N LYS A 96 12.70 12.33 -2.99
CA LYS A 96 11.24 12.46 -3.20
C LYS A 96 10.47 11.19 -2.86
N GLY A 97 11.15 10.08 -2.54
CA GLY A 97 10.52 8.82 -2.14
C GLY A 97 10.55 7.72 -3.20
N ALA A 98 11.33 7.84 -4.28
CA ALA A 98 11.60 6.70 -5.15
C ALA A 98 12.28 5.58 -4.35
N PHE A 99 12.00 4.32 -4.73
CA PHE A 99 12.53 3.16 -4.01
C PHE A 99 14.02 2.96 -4.28
N ASP A 100 14.43 3.06 -5.56
CA ASP A 100 15.85 2.94 -5.97
C ASP A 100 16.07 3.46 -7.40
N PHE A 101 17.33 3.41 -7.86
CA PHE A 101 17.69 3.64 -9.25
C PHE A 101 18.83 2.73 -9.69
N PHE A 102 18.91 2.46 -11.02
CA PHE A 102 19.98 1.72 -11.66
C PHE A 102 20.51 2.49 -12.87
N GLU A 103 21.83 2.67 -12.93
CA GLU A 103 22.50 3.27 -14.09
C GLU A 103 22.74 2.19 -15.15
N LYS A 104 22.32 2.48 -16.38
CA LYS A 104 22.57 1.63 -17.57
C LYS A 104 24.04 1.77 -18.01
N PRO A 105 24.79 0.67 -18.23
CA PRO A 105 24.41 -0.73 -18.09
C PRO A 105 24.46 -1.21 -16.63
N PHE A 106 23.48 -1.99 -16.20
CA PHE A 106 23.36 -2.54 -14.84
C PHE A 106 23.50 -4.07 -14.84
N ASN A 107 23.67 -4.63 -13.65
CA ASN A 107 23.66 -6.08 -13.44
C ASN A 107 22.20 -6.58 -13.36
N ASP A 108 21.85 -7.52 -14.23
CA ASP A 108 20.51 -8.11 -14.31
C ASP A 108 20.04 -8.76 -13.00
N ASN A 109 20.96 -9.42 -12.29
CA ASN A 109 20.63 -10.06 -11.01
C ASN A 109 20.31 -9.03 -9.94
N ASP A 110 21.07 -7.94 -9.88
CA ASP A 110 20.89 -6.88 -8.89
C ASP A 110 19.53 -6.19 -9.12
N LEU A 111 19.19 -5.88 -10.36
CA LEU A 111 17.89 -5.32 -10.71
C LEU A 111 16.75 -6.28 -10.33
N ALA A 112 16.84 -7.57 -10.71
CA ALA A 112 15.79 -8.54 -10.42
C ALA A 112 15.58 -8.72 -8.90
N ASN A 113 16.67 -8.78 -8.12
CA ASN A 113 16.58 -8.85 -6.66
C ASN A 113 15.88 -7.61 -6.09
N ARG A 114 16.25 -6.42 -6.60
CA ARG A 114 15.68 -5.16 -6.13
C ARG A 114 14.19 -5.02 -6.47
N VAL A 115 13.79 -5.50 -7.65
CA VAL A 115 12.38 -5.61 -8.04
C VAL A 115 11.62 -6.51 -7.08
N GLN A 116 12.18 -7.66 -6.71
CA GLN A 116 11.57 -8.57 -5.75
C GLN A 116 11.39 -7.92 -4.37
N GLU A 117 12.39 -7.18 -3.88
CA GLU A 117 12.31 -6.43 -2.61
C GLU A 117 11.22 -5.35 -2.67
N ALA A 118 11.15 -4.59 -3.77
CA ALA A 118 10.12 -3.57 -3.98
C ALA A 118 8.71 -4.16 -3.96
N MET A 119 8.50 -5.28 -4.66
CA MET A 119 7.22 -5.99 -4.68
C MET A 119 6.84 -6.54 -3.29
N ALA A 120 7.82 -7.04 -2.52
CA ALA A 120 7.58 -7.50 -1.15
C ALA A 120 7.19 -6.34 -0.22
N LEU A 121 7.83 -5.17 -0.39
CA LEU A 121 7.47 -3.95 0.36
C LEU A 121 6.03 -3.53 0.07
N ASP A 122 5.63 -3.43 -1.21
CA ASP A 122 4.25 -3.09 -1.60
C ASP A 122 3.24 -4.08 -1.02
N ALA A 123 3.52 -5.38 -1.10
CA ALA A 123 2.65 -6.41 -0.55
C ALA A 123 2.47 -6.26 0.97
N GLY A 124 3.55 -5.96 1.70
CA GLY A 124 3.51 -5.69 3.13
C GLY A 124 2.67 -4.46 3.48
N GLN A 125 2.87 -3.34 2.79
CA GLN A 125 2.10 -2.11 2.99
C GLN A 125 0.62 -2.30 2.67
N ARG A 126 0.29 -3.00 1.59
CA ARG A 126 -1.10 -3.31 1.21
C ARG A 126 -1.79 -4.20 2.23
N ALA A 127 -1.09 -5.19 2.79
CA ALA A 127 -1.64 -6.04 3.84
C ALA A 127 -1.97 -5.24 5.11
N VAL A 128 -1.09 -4.31 5.50
CA VAL A 128 -1.34 -3.41 6.64
C VAL A 128 -2.54 -2.50 6.36
N ASN A 129 -2.57 -1.84 5.18
CA ASN A 129 -3.66 -0.95 4.80
C ASN A 129 -5.00 -1.68 4.73
N ALA A 130 -5.05 -2.89 4.15
CA ALA A 130 -6.26 -3.72 4.11
C ALA A 130 -6.79 -4.06 5.51
N THR A 131 -5.88 -4.29 6.47
CA THR A 131 -6.25 -4.51 7.87
C THR A 131 -6.87 -3.26 8.48
N VAL A 132 -6.24 -2.09 8.29
CA VAL A 132 -6.74 -0.80 8.78
C VAL A 132 -8.11 -0.47 8.16
N ASP A 133 -8.27 -0.63 6.86
CA ASP A 133 -9.53 -0.40 6.14
C ASP A 133 -10.65 -1.33 6.63
N SER A 134 -10.31 -2.60 6.88
CA SER A 134 -11.25 -3.56 7.47
C SER A 134 -11.72 -3.13 8.86
N VAL A 135 -10.81 -2.66 9.72
CA VAL A 135 -11.13 -2.15 11.05
C VAL A 135 -11.99 -0.88 10.95
N ASN A 136 -11.62 0.07 10.10
CA ASN A 136 -12.38 1.32 9.89
C ASN A 136 -13.79 1.03 9.36
N THR A 137 -13.93 0.09 8.44
CA THR A 137 -15.23 -0.36 7.93
C THR A 137 -16.10 -0.93 9.06
N ARG A 138 -15.55 -1.77 9.94
CA ARG A 138 -16.29 -2.28 11.11
C ARG A 138 -16.66 -1.15 12.07
N LEU A 139 -15.74 -0.24 12.37
CA LEU A 139 -16.01 0.92 13.21
C LEU A 139 -17.14 1.80 12.66
N SER A 140 -17.24 1.96 11.33
CA SER A 140 -18.30 2.75 10.70
C SER A 140 -19.69 2.13 10.88
N THR A 141 -19.80 0.81 11.12
CA THR A 141 -21.07 0.11 11.36
C THR A 141 -21.59 0.28 12.79
N LEU A 142 -20.78 0.81 13.69
CA LEU A 142 -21.18 1.00 15.10
C LEU A 142 -22.17 2.17 15.23
N THR A 143 -23.25 1.92 15.95
CA THR A 143 -24.17 2.98 16.36
C THR A 143 -23.50 3.91 17.39
N THR A 144 -24.07 5.10 17.60
CA THR A 144 -23.57 6.05 18.61
C THR A 144 -23.47 5.41 20.00
N ARG A 145 -24.46 4.59 20.37
CA ARG A 145 -24.46 3.90 21.68
C ARG A 145 -23.39 2.81 21.77
N GLU A 146 -23.21 2.02 20.73
CA GLU A 146 -22.13 1.03 20.69
C GLU A 146 -20.74 1.67 20.75
N ARG A 147 -20.55 2.85 20.12
CA ARG A 147 -19.29 3.63 20.24
C ARG A 147 -19.04 4.10 21.67
N GLN A 148 -20.05 4.68 22.32
CA GLN A 148 -19.95 5.10 23.73
C GLN A 148 -19.60 3.92 24.65
N VAL A 149 -20.26 2.77 24.46
CA VAL A 149 -19.93 1.55 25.20
C VAL A 149 -18.52 1.06 24.88
N MET A 150 -18.07 1.11 23.62
CA MET A 150 -16.71 0.74 23.21
C MET A 150 -15.66 1.55 23.95
N GLU A 151 -15.82 2.88 24.02
CA GLU A 151 -14.87 3.78 24.69
C GLU A 151 -14.72 3.40 26.18
N LEU A 152 -15.82 3.16 26.87
CA LEU A 152 -15.80 2.78 28.29
C LEU A 152 -15.24 1.36 28.52
N VAL A 153 -15.51 0.43 27.59
CA VAL A 153 -14.90 -0.91 27.61
C VAL A 153 -13.39 -0.85 27.44
N LEU A 154 -12.89 0.00 26.54
CA LEU A 154 -11.45 0.20 26.34
C LEU A 154 -10.76 0.85 27.54
N LEU A 155 -11.49 1.66 28.32
CA LEU A 155 -11.04 2.17 29.62
C LEU A 155 -11.10 1.14 30.77
N GLY A 156 -11.51 -0.09 30.46
CA GLY A 156 -11.62 -1.17 31.45
C GLY A 156 -12.80 -1.04 32.42
N ARG A 157 -13.83 -0.23 32.09
CA ARG A 157 -14.99 -0.04 32.94
C ARG A 157 -15.86 -1.29 33.03
N PHE A 158 -16.36 -1.61 34.22
CA PHE A 158 -17.33 -2.70 34.43
C PHE A 158 -18.73 -2.29 33.98
N ASN A 159 -19.55 -3.27 33.60
CA ASN A 159 -20.90 -3.02 33.07
C ASN A 159 -21.76 -2.12 33.97
N LYS A 160 -21.62 -2.23 35.31
CA LYS A 160 -22.35 -1.38 36.26
C LYS A 160 -21.97 0.09 36.08
N VAL A 161 -20.67 0.38 35.96
CA VAL A 161 -20.17 1.75 35.78
C VAL A 161 -20.61 2.32 34.42
N ILE A 162 -20.56 1.48 33.38
CA ILE A 162 -21.04 1.87 32.05
C ILE A 162 -22.54 2.18 32.07
N ALA A 163 -23.32 1.37 32.75
CA ALA A 163 -24.76 1.59 32.92
C ALA A 163 -25.07 2.92 33.59
N ASP A 164 -24.35 3.23 34.69
CA ASP A 164 -24.49 4.48 35.44
C ASP A 164 -24.06 5.70 34.61
N GLU A 165 -22.90 5.64 33.94
CA GLU A 165 -22.36 6.74 33.10
C GLU A 165 -23.25 7.04 31.88
N LEU A 166 -23.83 6.01 31.24
CA LEU A 166 -24.69 6.17 30.07
C LEU A 166 -26.18 6.30 30.39
N ASN A 167 -26.54 6.23 31.67
CA ASN A 167 -27.93 6.26 32.16
C ASN A 167 -28.84 5.23 31.50
N ILE A 168 -28.40 3.97 31.47
CA ILE A 168 -29.11 2.80 30.91
C ILE A 168 -29.02 1.60 31.84
N SER A 169 -29.82 0.56 31.61
CA SER A 169 -29.76 -0.65 32.43
C SER A 169 -28.50 -1.49 32.15
N MET A 170 -28.02 -2.26 33.15
CA MET A 170 -26.94 -3.24 32.92
C MET A 170 -27.24 -4.21 31.77
N ARG A 171 -28.50 -4.68 31.69
CA ARG A 171 -28.93 -5.55 30.59
C ARG A 171 -28.79 -4.88 29.20
N THR A 172 -29.07 -3.57 29.15
CA THR A 172 -28.88 -2.79 27.90
C THR A 172 -27.39 -2.69 27.55
N VAL A 173 -26.50 -2.50 28.53
CA VAL A 173 -25.05 -2.53 28.31
C VAL A 173 -24.58 -3.86 27.78
N GLU A 174 -25.08 -4.97 28.33
CA GLU A 174 -24.74 -6.34 27.85
C GLU A 174 -25.13 -6.54 26.39
N VAL A 175 -26.32 -6.08 25.99
CA VAL A 175 -26.79 -6.13 24.60
C VAL A 175 -25.87 -5.29 23.69
N HIS A 176 -25.55 -4.04 24.08
CA HIS A 176 -24.66 -3.20 23.28
C HIS A 176 -23.25 -3.80 23.17
N ARG A 177 -22.72 -4.39 24.24
CA ARG A 177 -21.42 -5.10 24.23
C ARG A 177 -21.44 -6.31 23.30
N ALA A 178 -22.50 -7.12 23.31
CA ALA A 178 -22.64 -8.26 22.42
C ALA A 178 -22.65 -7.81 20.94
N ASN A 179 -23.45 -6.80 20.62
CA ASN A 179 -23.52 -6.23 19.29
C ASN A 179 -22.19 -5.60 18.84
N LEU A 180 -21.53 -4.87 19.75
CA LEU A 180 -20.20 -4.30 19.52
C LEU A 180 -19.18 -5.40 19.16
N PHE A 181 -19.10 -6.46 19.96
CA PHE A 181 -18.13 -7.53 19.76
C PHE A 181 -18.41 -8.31 18.46
N ASP A 182 -19.69 -8.55 18.13
CA ASP A 182 -20.06 -9.18 16.88
C ASP A 182 -19.66 -8.32 15.65
N LYS A 183 -20.00 -7.03 15.67
CA LYS A 183 -19.65 -6.10 14.59
C LYS A 183 -18.13 -5.95 14.42
N MET A 184 -17.39 -5.86 15.53
CA MET A 184 -15.93 -5.76 15.52
C MET A 184 -15.24 -7.10 15.26
N LYS A 185 -15.98 -8.23 15.24
CA LYS A 185 -15.44 -9.60 15.06
C LYS A 185 -14.39 -9.96 16.09
N VAL A 186 -14.67 -9.63 17.36
CA VAL A 186 -13.83 -9.94 18.53
C VAL A 186 -14.67 -10.65 19.59
N LYS A 187 -14.02 -11.39 20.50
CA LYS A 187 -14.69 -12.12 21.57
C LYS A 187 -14.50 -11.44 22.95
N THR A 188 -13.45 -10.65 23.09
CA THR A 188 -13.06 -10.06 24.39
C THR A 188 -12.70 -8.58 24.27
N ALA A 189 -12.75 -7.86 25.38
CA ALA A 189 -12.28 -6.48 25.46
C ALA A 189 -10.76 -6.36 25.17
N VAL A 190 -9.99 -7.39 25.51
CA VAL A 190 -8.55 -7.44 25.22
C VAL A 190 -8.30 -7.55 23.71
N GLU A 191 -9.04 -8.41 23.02
CA GLU A 191 -8.97 -8.52 21.56
C GLU A 191 -9.38 -7.22 20.89
N LEU A 192 -10.44 -6.55 21.39
CA LEU A 192 -10.87 -5.24 20.89
C LEU A 192 -9.77 -4.19 21.06
N ALA A 193 -9.15 -4.13 22.24
CA ALA A 193 -8.06 -3.21 22.52
C ALA A 193 -6.83 -3.47 21.62
N ASN A 194 -6.49 -4.74 21.38
CA ASN A 194 -5.39 -5.10 20.48
C ASN A 194 -5.70 -4.76 19.02
N LEU A 195 -6.94 -4.98 18.56
CA LEU A 195 -7.40 -4.65 17.21
C LEU A 195 -7.31 -3.15 16.92
N LEU A 196 -7.57 -2.31 17.91
CA LEU A 196 -7.58 -0.84 17.80
C LEU A 196 -6.25 -0.17 18.14
N LYS A 197 -5.24 -0.94 18.58
CA LYS A 197 -3.89 -0.37 18.76
C LYS A 197 -3.33 0.04 17.41
N PRO A 198 -2.80 1.28 17.28
CA PRO A 198 -2.05 1.64 16.08
C PRO A 198 -0.88 0.67 15.94
N ASN A 199 -0.75 0.06 14.77
CA ASN A 199 0.45 -0.69 14.42
C ASN A 199 1.64 0.29 14.47
N ARG A 200 2.52 0.10 15.48
CA ARG A 200 3.81 0.80 15.57
C ARG A 200 4.81 0.12 14.66
#